data_5e3165697d79649bba851a78922e63fd
#
_entry.id   5e3165697d79649bba851a78922e63fd
#
_cell.length_a   1.000
_cell.length_b   1.000
_cell.length_c   1.000
_cell.angle_alpha   90.00
_cell.angle_beta   90.00
_cell.angle_gamma   90.00
#
_symmetry.space_group_name_H-M   'P 1'
#
loop_
_entity.id
_entity.type
_entity.pdbx_description
1 polymer ?
#
loop_
_entity_poly.entity_id
_entity_poly.type
_entity_poly.pdbx_seq_one_letter_code
_entity_poly.pdbx_strand_id
1 'polypeptide(L)'
;MKIVVLKFGGTSVGTIDKIKNVANIINDYKKNKYKVIVVSSAMKGATNDLVRKSREICENFSDEEYDVLVSSGEQVACSLIAGRLIKKGIKSRSWLAWQIPILTEGLHKHSRINNVNRNKIIRYLKSGGVPIIAGFQGINKEQRITTIGRGGSDASAIMLAKFFNAKRCIIYTDVEGVYTTDPNKLKKAKKIKVISY
;
A
#
# COMPACT_ATOMS: atom_id res chain seq x y z
N MET A 1 10.01 16.00 -11.49
CA MET A 1 8.56 15.70 -11.42
C MET A 1 8.04 15.99 -10.02
N LYS A 2 6.86 16.61 -9.87
CA LYS A 2 6.22 16.82 -8.55
C LYS A 2 5.48 15.53 -8.15
N ILE A 3 6.19 14.57 -7.56
CA ILE A 3 5.64 13.28 -7.16
C ILE A 3 4.98 13.40 -5.78
N VAL A 4 3.82 12.74 -5.61
CA VAL A 4 3.18 12.48 -4.31
C VAL A 4 2.87 10.99 -4.20
N VAL A 5 3.09 10.42 -3.03
CA VAL A 5 2.64 9.07 -2.67
C VAL A 5 1.38 9.21 -1.82
N LEU A 6 0.31 8.54 -2.24
CA LEU A 6 -0.95 8.47 -1.50
C LEU A 6 -1.15 7.03 -1.04
N LYS A 7 -1.23 6.81 0.26
CA LYS A 7 -1.56 5.49 0.82
C LYS A 7 -3.01 5.46 1.28
N PHE A 8 -3.72 4.43 0.90
CA PHE A 8 -5.09 4.18 1.35
C PHE A 8 -5.14 2.92 2.22
N GLY A 9 -5.54 3.08 3.49
CA GLY A 9 -5.72 2.00 4.44
C GLY A 9 -6.95 1.14 4.14
N GLY A 10 -7.04 -0.03 4.76
CA GLY A 10 -8.14 -0.97 4.53
C GLY A 10 -9.53 -0.38 4.77
N THR A 11 -9.67 0.50 5.75
CA THR A 11 -10.92 1.25 6.00
C THR A 11 -11.28 2.22 4.89
N SER A 12 -10.27 2.81 4.22
CA SER A 12 -10.46 3.73 3.09
C SER A 12 -10.82 3.03 1.78
N VAL A 13 -10.54 1.73 1.66
CA VAL A 13 -10.86 0.89 0.48
C VAL A 13 -11.83 -0.24 0.81
N GLY A 14 -12.48 -0.20 1.99
CA GLY A 14 -13.27 -1.31 2.53
C GLY A 14 -14.58 -1.62 1.79
N THR A 15 -15.07 -0.73 0.93
CA THR A 15 -16.27 -0.92 0.12
C THR A 15 -16.08 -0.34 -1.28
N ILE A 16 -16.92 -0.75 -2.21
CA ILE A 16 -16.90 -0.24 -3.60
C ILE A 16 -17.11 1.28 -3.64
N ASP A 17 -17.97 1.84 -2.78
CA ASP A 17 -18.20 3.29 -2.77
C ASP A 17 -17.00 4.06 -2.22
N LYS A 18 -16.30 3.50 -1.23
CA LYS A 18 -15.03 4.06 -0.76
C LYS A 18 -13.95 4.02 -1.85
N ILE A 19 -13.87 2.95 -2.64
CA ILE A 19 -12.97 2.88 -3.81
C ILE A 19 -13.32 3.95 -4.86
N LYS A 20 -14.61 4.22 -5.09
CA LYS A 20 -15.04 5.32 -5.95
C LYS A 20 -14.54 6.68 -5.42
N ASN A 21 -14.63 6.90 -4.10
CA ASN A 21 -14.12 8.11 -3.45
C ASN A 21 -12.60 8.23 -3.55
N VAL A 22 -11.86 7.15 -3.32
CA VAL A 22 -10.40 7.09 -3.53
C VAL A 22 -10.03 7.54 -4.94
N ALA A 23 -10.76 7.09 -5.96
CA ALA A 23 -10.52 7.52 -7.33
C ALA A 23 -10.78 9.02 -7.56
N ASN A 24 -11.71 9.64 -6.83
CA ASN A 24 -11.94 11.08 -6.87
C ASN A 24 -10.75 11.84 -6.27
N ILE A 25 -10.30 11.44 -5.09
CA ILE A 25 -9.12 12.01 -4.42
C ILE A 25 -7.89 11.96 -5.34
N ILE A 26 -7.61 10.81 -5.95
CA ILE A 26 -6.48 10.64 -6.88
C ILE A 26 -6.60 11.60 -8.07
N ASN A 27 -7.81 11.75 -8.63
CA ASN A 27 -8.07 12.65 -9.75
C ASN A 27 -7.79 14.12 -9.38
N ASP A 28 -8.14 14.55 -8.18
CA ASP A 28 -7.90 15.91 -7.73
C ASP A 28 -6.41 16.22 -7.59
N TYR A 29 -5.58 15.28 -7.10
CA TYR A 29 -4.13 15.43 -7.14
C TYR A 29 -3.59 15.52 -8.57
N LYS A 30 -4.14 14.75 -9.52
CA LYS A 30 -3.76 14.85 -10.94
C LYS A 30 -4.11 16.20 -11.54
N LYS A 31 -5.32 16.72 -11.29
CA LYS A 31 -5.73 18.05 -11.71
C LYS A 31 -4.76 19.13 -11.20
N ASN A 32 -4.25 18.98 -9.99
CA ASN A 32 -3.22 19.84 -9.38
C ASN A 32 -1.80 19.56 -9.87
N LYS A 33 -1.66 18.90 -11.05
CA LYS A 33 -0.39 18.62 -11.74
C LYS A 33 0.62 17.76 -10.96
N TYR A 34 0.16 17.00 -9.97
CA TYR A 34 1.00 15.99 -9.32
C TYR A 34 1.14 14.73 -10.19
N LYS A 35 2.31 14.10 -10.12
CA LYS A 35 2.50 12.71 -10.52
C LYS A 35 2.20 11.83 -9.31
N VAL A 36 1.11 11.09 -9.39
CA VAL A 36 0.58 10.33 -8.23
C VAL A 36 1.04 8.90 -8.28
N ILE A 37 1.63 8.41 -7.20
CA ILE A 37 1.84 6.99 -6.89
C ILE A 37 0.84 6.63 -5.79
N VAL A 38 0.10 5.55 -5.98
CA VAL A 38 -0.85 5.06 -4.97
C VAL A 38 -0.31 3.78 -4.35
N VAL A 39 -0.42 3.66 -3.03
CA VAL A 39 -0.18 2.42 -2.28
C VAL A 39 -1.49 2.01 -1.63
N SER A 40 -1.94 0.79 -1.88
CA SER A 40 -3.18 0.27 -1.30
C SER A 40 -2.91 -0.84 -0.30
N SER A 41 -3.64 -0.80 0.81
CA SER A 41 -3.84 -1.97 1.68
C SER A 41 -4.92 -2.87 1.09
N ALA A 42 -5.04 -4.08 1.61
CA ALA A 42 -6.21 -4.95 1.40
C ALA A 42 -7.49 -4.26 1.88
N MET A 43 -8.63 -4.67 1.37
CA MET A 43 -9.94 -4.21 1.85
C MET A 43 -10.13 -4.59 3.33
N LYS A 44 -10.90 -3.79 4.07
CA LYS A 44 -11.18 -4.04 5.50
C LYS A 44 -11.67 -5.47 5.72
N GLY A 45 -11.01 -6.20 6.60
CA GLY A 45 -11.33 -7.58 6.96
C GLY A 45 -10.71 -8.65 6.05
N ALA A 46 -10.30 -8.32 4.82
CA ALA A 46 -9.78 -9.31 3.86
C ALA A 46 -8.53 -10.05 4.39
N THR A 47 -7.56 -9.33 4.94
CA THR A 47 -6.35 -9.95 5.50
C THR A 47 -6.70 -10.89 6.67
N ASN A 48 -7.63 -10.49 7.56
CA ASN A 48 -8.05 -11.32 8.68
C ASN A 48 -8.72 -12.61 8.20
N ASP A 49 -9.54 -12.56 7.14
CA ASP A 49 -10.15 -13.73 6.54
C ASP A 49 -9.10 -14.70 5.94
N LEU A 50 -8.09 -14.16 5.26
CA LEU A 50 -6.97 -14.94 4.73
C LEU A 50 -6.15 -15.59 5.85
N VAL A 51 -5.87 -14.87 6.93
CA VAL A 51 -5.20 -15.42 8.13
C VAL A 51 -6.03 -16.52 8.78
N ARG A 52 -7.36 -16.35 8.87
CA ARG A 52 -8.25 -17.38 9.39
C ARG A 52 -8.16 -18.65 8.54
N LYS A 53 -8.23 -18.53 7.22
CA LYS A 53 -8.12 -19.67 6.29
C LYS A 53 -6.79 -20.43 6.43
N SER A 54 -5.67 -19.75 6.62
CA SER A 54 -4.39 -20.44 6.83
C SER A 54 -4.40 -21.30 8.10
N ARG A 55 -5.00 -20.79 9.18
CA ARG A 55 -5.11 -21.52 10.45
C ARG A 55 -6.07 -22.73 10.36
N GLU A 56 -7.13 -22.62 9.56
CA GLU A 56 -8.08 -23.71 9.33
C GLU A 56 -7.45 -24.86 8.53
N ILE A 57 -6.45 -24.58 7.67
CA ILE A 57 -5.71 -25.63 6.93
C ILE A 57 -4.77 -26.41 7.85
N CYS A 58 -3.92 -25.70 8.62
CA CYS A 58 -3.05 -26.31 9.63
C CYS A 58 -2.51 -25.25 10.61
N GLU A 59 -2.21 -25.69 11.83
CA GLU A 59 -1.70 -24.83 12.89
C GLU A 59 -0.32 -24.24 12.54
N ASN A 60 0.55 -25.04 11.92
CA ASN A 60 1.90 -24.69 11.52
C ASN A 60 1.95 -24.38 10.01
N PHE A 61 1.15 -23.41 9.55
CA PHE A 61 1.15 -22.98 8.15
C PHE A 61 2.49 -22.34 7.79
N SER A 62 3.10 -22.80 6.67
CA SER A 62 4.42 -22.28 6.21
C SER A 62 4.43 -20.77 6.08
N ASP A 63 5.47 -20.11 6.58
CA ASP A 63 5.61 -18.67 6.54
C ASP A 63 5.72 -18.13 5.11
N GLU A 64 6.35 -18.87 4.21
CA GLU A 64 6.46 -18.53 2.79
C GLU A 64 5.09 -18.55 2.12
N GLU A 65 4.28 -19.59 2.35
CA GLU A 65 2.93 -19.68 1.78
C GLU A 65 1.96 -18.72 2.45
N TYR A 66 2.17 -18.42 3.74
CA TYR A 66 1.43 -17.38 4.44
C TYR A 66 1.61 -16.01 3.78
N ASP A 67 2.85 -15.63 3.44
CA ASP A 67 3.13 -14.37 2.78
C ASP A 67 2.47 -14.28 1.39
N VAL A 68 2.50 -15.37 0.62
CA VAL A 68 1.78 -15.46 -0.66
C VAL A 68 0.28 -15.26 -0.45
N LEU A 69 -0.30 -15.99 0.51
CA LEU A 69 -1.74 -15.96 0.78
C LEU A 69 -2.20 -14.56 1.20
N VAL A 70 -1.61 -13.99 2.25
CA VAL A 70 -2.09 -12.71 2.82
C VAL A 70 -1.85 -11.53 1.90
N SER A 71 -0.78 -11.55 1.09
CA SER A 71 -0.48 -10.47 0.13
C SER A 71 -1.48 -10.38 -1.03
N SER A 72 -2.31 -11.40 -1.25
CA SER A 72 -3.34 -11.41 -2.29
C SER A 72 -4.44 -10.36 -2.04
N GLY A 73 -4.67 -10.00 -0.79
CA GLY A 73 -5.68 -9.01 -0.42
C GLY A 73 -5.43 -7.62 -1.02
N GLU A 74 -4.18 -7.19 -1.06
CA GLU A 74 -3.77 -5.93 -1.68
C GLU A 74 -3.93 -5.94 -3.20
N GLN A 75 -3.77 -7.09 -3.83
CA GLN A 75 -3.94 -7.26 -5.28
C GLN A 75 -5.38 -6.96 -5.69
N VAL A 76 -6.36 -7.45 -4.93
CA VAL A 76 -7.79 -7.18 -5.15
C VAL A 76 -8.07 -5.68 -5.09
N ALA A 77 -7.66 -5.01 -4.02
CA ALA A 77 -7.89 -3.57 -3.83
C ALA A 77 -7.22 -2.74 -4.95
N CYS A 78 -5.97 -3.06 -5.31
CA CYS A 78 -5.24 -2.36 -6.37
C CYS A 78 -5.94 -2.46 -7.73
N SER A 79 -6.42 -3.65 -8.09
CA SER A 79 -7.10 -3.86 -9.37
C SER A 79 -8.43 -3.08 -9.44
N LEU A 80 -9.21 -3.06 -8.36
CA LEU A 80 -10.46 -2.32 -8.28
C LEU A 80 -10.25 -0.80 -8.39
N ILE A 81 -9.23 -0.26 -7.71
CA ILE A 81 -8.87 1.17 -7.82
C ILE A 81 -8.42 1.50 -9.25
N ALA A 82 -7.54 0.68 -9.84
CA ALA A 82 -7.05 0.89 -11.20
C ALA A 82 -8.21 0.84 -12.21
N GLY A 83 -9.09 -0.16 -12.13
CA GLY A 83 -10.27 -0.29 -12.98
C GLY A 83 -11.22 0.92 -12.85
N ARG A 84 -11.43 1.42 -11.62
CA ARG A 84 -12.24 2.62 -11.42
C ARG A 84 -11.62 3.88 -12.04
N LEU A 85 -10.31 4.05 -11.96
CA LEU A 85 -9.60 5.16 -12.60
C LEU A 85 -9.69 5.08 -14.13
N ILE A 86 -9.51 3.89 -14.71
CA ILE A 86 -9.63 3.65 -16.15
C ILE A 86 -11.04 4.02 -16.62
N LYS A 87 -12.09 3.62 -15.89
CA LYS A 87 -13.49 4.01 -16.20
C LYS A 87 -13.68 5.54 -16.18
N LYS A 88 -12.85 6.29 -15.45
CA LYS A 88 -12.85 7.76 -15.41
C LYS A 88 -11.96 8.40 -16.50
N GLY A 89 -11.45 7.64 -17.46
CA GLY A 89 -10.51 8.12 -18.49
C GLY A 89 -9.09 8.38 -17.97
N ILE A 90 -8.76 7.91 -16.77
CA ILE A 90 -7.44 8.10 -16.17
C ILE A 90 -6.59 6.87 -16.44
N LYS A 91 -5.49 7.02 -17.20
CA LYS A 91 -4.52 5.95 -17.43
C LYS A 91 -4.00 5.43 -16.09
N SER A 92 -4.30 4.19 -15.75
CA SER A 92 -3.94 3.56 -14.49
C SER A 92 -3.58 2.09 -14.68
N ARG A 93 -2.79 1.54 -13.76
CA ARG A 93 -2.42 0.12 -13.74
C ARG A 93 -2.06 -0.29 -12.32
N SER A 94 -2.50 -1.49 -11.92
CA SER A 94 -2.03 -2.16 -10.72
C SER A 94 -0.61 -2.72 -10.91
N TRP A 95 0.20 -2.66 -9.84
CA TRP A 95 1.57 -3.14 -9.83
C TRP A 95 1.81 -3.95 -8.56
N LEU A 96 2.31 -5.16 -8.74
CA LEU A 96 2.68 -6.06 -7.66
C LEU A 96 4.20 -5.99 -7.41
N ALA A 97 4.65 -6.40 -6.23
CA ALA A 97 6.04 -6.26 -5.82
C ALA A 97 7.05 -6.87 -6.79
N TRP A 98 6.74 -8.04 -7.37
CA TRP A 98 7.60 -8.72 -8.33
C TRP A 98 7.64 -8.05 -9.71
N GLN A 99 6.62 -7.27 -10.08
CA GLN A 99 6.59 -6.55 -11.37
C GLN A 99 7.50 -5.32 -11.39
N ILE A 100 7.76 -4.73 -10.22
CA ILE A 100 8.59 -3.53 -10.02
C ILE A 100 9.71 -3.80 -9.01
N PRO A 101 10.37 -4.94 -9.02
CA PRO A 101 11.09 -5.56 -7.91
C PRO A 101 11.25 -4.67 -6.68
N ILE A 102 10.34 -4.85 -5.70
CA ILE A 102 10.45 -4.29 -4.35
C ILE A 102 11.24 -5.33 -3.56
N LEU A 103 12.56 -5.14 -3.49
CA LEU A 103 13.44 -6.10 -2.83
C LEU A 103 13.36 -5.97 -1.31
N THR A 104 13.29 -7.12 -0.67
CA THR A 104 13.23 -7.22 0.79
C THR A 104 14.34 -8.11 1.33
N GLU A 105 14.62 -7.94 2.61
CA GLU A 105 15.50 -8.78 3.40
C GLU A 105 14.87 -9.10 4.75
N GLY A 106 15.37 -10.14 5.43
CA GLY A 106 14.86 -10.62 6.71
C GLY A 106 13.91 -11.80 6.54
N LEU A 107 13.25 -12.16 7.64
CA LEU A 107 12.35 -13.31 7.72
C LEU A 107 11.02 -13.01 7.04
N HIS A 108 10.36 -14.06 6.54
CA HIS A 108 8.96 -14.00 6.15
C HIS A 108 8.10 -13.40 7.27
N LYS A 109 6.97 -12.78 6.94
CA LYS A 109 6.06 -12.03 7.85
C LYS A 109 6.67 -10.75 8.45
N HIS A 110 7.99 -10.57 8.44
CA HIS A 110 8.70 -9.46 9.09
C HIS A 110 9.83 -8.87 8.23
N SER A 111 9.72 -9.01 6.91
CA SER A 111 10.74 -8.50 5.99
C SER A 111 10.78 -6.97 5.96
N ARG A 112 11.93 -6.44 5.53
CA ARG A 112 12.14 -4.98 5.35
C ARG A 112 12.49 -4.67 3.91
N ILE A 113 11.92 -3.60 3.36
CA ILE A 113 12.28 -3.12 2.02
C ILE A 113 13.69 -2.53 2.07
N ASN A 114 14.60 -3.07 1.26
CA ASN A 114 15.95 -2.54 1.12
C ASN A 114 16.18 -1.83 -0.21
N ASN A 115 15.46 -2.21 -1.28
CA ASN A 115 15.60 -1.55 -2.59
C ASN A 115 14.32 -1.63 -3.43
N VAL A 116 14.19 -0.72 -4.40
CA VAL A 116 13.05 -0.67 -5.34
C VAL A 116 13.54 -0.32 -6.73
N ASN A 117 13.22 -1.14 -7.74
CA ASN A 117 13.49 -0.80 -9.13
C ASN A 117 12.48 0.23 -9.66
N ARG A 118 12.89 1.49 -9.73
CA ARG A 118 12.05 2.63 -10.09
C ARG A 118 11.73 2.75 -11.58
N ASN A 119 12.50 2.13 -12.45
CA ASN A 119 12.52 2.45 -13.89
C ASN A 119 11.16 2.31 -14.57
N LYS A 120 10.44 1.21 -14.30
CA LYS A 120 9.11 0.96 -14.88
C LYS A 120 8.09 2.01 -14.41
N ILE A 121 8.08 2.33 -13.12
CA ILE A 121 7.15 3.29 -12.53
C ILE A 121 7.44 4.72 -13.02
N ILE A 122 8.70 5.13 -13.07
CA ILE A 122 9.08 6.45 -13.58
C ILE A 122 8.63 6.61 -15.04
N ARG A 123 8.86 5.61 -15.89
CA ARG A 123 8.37 5.62 -17.29
C ARG A 123 6.85 5.73 -17.34
N TYR A 124 6.15 4.99 -16.50
CA TYR A 124 4.70 5.01 -16.45
C TYR A 124 4.14 6.35 -15.97
N LEU A 125 4.75 6.98 -14.96
CA LEU A 125 4.43 8.34 -14.51
C LEU A 125 4.68 9.39 -15.60
N LYS A 126 5.79 9.27 -16.36
CA LYS A 126 6.10 10.17 -17.48
C LYS A 126 5.03 10.08 -18.57
N SER A 127 4.51 8.89 -18.87
CA SER A 127 3.41 8.68 -19.83
C SER A 127 2.02 9.12 -19.31
N GLY A 128 1.94 9.81 -18.16
CA GLY A 128 0.69 10.31 -17.58
C GLY A 128 -0.10 9.29 -16.78
N GLY A 129 0.43 8.07 -16.59
CA GLY A 129 -0.22 7.00 -15.85
C GLY A 129 -0.16 7.20 -14.33
N VAL A 130 -1.12 6.60 -13.63
CA VAL A 130 -1.18 6.49 -12.17
C VAL A 130 -0.91 5.03 -11.78
N PRO A 131 0.28 4.70 -11.26
CA PRO A 131 0.55 3.37 -10.74
C PRO A 131 -0.15 3.16 -9.40
N ILE A 132 -0.87 2.04 -9.28
CA ILE A 132 -1.47 1.56 -8.03
C ILE A 132 -0.65 0.37 -7.55
N ILE A 133 0.12 0.56 -6.50
CA ILE A 133 1.09 -0.41 -6.00
C ILE A 133 0.49 -1.14 -4.81
N ALA A 134 0.56 -2.47 -4.83
CA ALA A 134 0.21 -3.28 -3.69
C ALA A 134 1.21 -3.02 -2.55
N GLY A 135 0.71 -2.51 -1.43
CA GLY A 135 1.49 -2.36 -0.21
C GLY A 135 1.76 -3.70 0.48
N PHE A 136 2.41 -3.66 1.65
CA PHE A 136 2.61 -4.81 2.53
C PHE A 136 3.53 -5.90 1.99
N GLN A 137 3.86 -5.94 0.72
CA GLN A 137 4.59 -7.02 0.05
C GLN A 137 5.91 -6.56 -0.59
N GLY A 138 6.85 -7.49 -0.69
CA GLY A 138 8.08 -7.41 -1.45
C GLY A 138 8.45 -8.78 -2.01
N ILE A 139 9.67 -8.90 -2.52
CA ILE A 139 10.28 -10.18 -2.93
C ILE A 139 11.67 -10.30 -2.33
N ASN A 140 12.04 -11.49 -1.91
CA ASN A 140 13.38 -11.81 -1.45
C ASN A 140 14.31 -12.18 -2.62
N LYS A 141 15.55 -12.55 -2.31
CA LYS A 141 16.57 -12.96 -3.31
C LYS A 141 16.16 -14.20 -4.12
N GLU A 142 15.34 -15.06 -3.55
CA GLU A 142 14.82 -16.28 -4.16
C GLU A 142 13.56 -16.04 -5.00
N GLN A 143 13.19 -14.77 -5.23
CA GLN A 143 11.98 -14.36 -5.95
C GLN A 143 10.67 -14.78 -5.25
N ARG A 144 10.73 -15.16 -3.97
CA ARG A 144 9.54 -15.46 -3.18
C ARG A 144 8.90 -14.17 -2.67
N ILE A 145 7.56 -14.14 -2.63
CA ILE A 145 6.82 -13.04 -2.01
C ILE A 145 7.10 -13.04 -0.51
N THR A 146 7.33 -11.87 0.03
CA THR A 146 7.50 -11.62 1.47
C THR A 146 6.55 -10.54 1.93
N THR A 147 6.19 -10.54 3.22
CA THR A 147 5.38 -9.48 3.82
C THR A 147 6.16 -8.70 4.89
N ILE A 148 5.76 -7.42 5.07
CA ILE A 148 6.49 -6.43 5.87
C ILE A 148 5.99 -6.39 7.33
N GLY A 149 5.11 -7.29 7.72
CA GLY A 149 4.55 -7.33 9.05
C GLY A 149 3.50 -6.22 9.32
N ARG A 150 3.18 -6.02 10.60
CA ARG A 150 2.14 -5.07 11.01
C ARG A 150 2.47 -3.63 10.58
N GLY A 151 1.49 -2.92 10.02
CA GLY A 151 1.72 -1.57 9.46
C GLY A 151 2.45 -1.57 8.12
N GLY A 152 2.67 -2.74 7.51
CA GLY A 152 3.51 -2.91 6.32
C GLY A 152 3.11 -2.08 5.11
N SER A 153 1.81 -1.78 4.90
CA SER A 153 1.40 -0.89 3.81
C SER A 153 1.80 0.57 4.04
N ASP A 154 1.85 1.04 5.31
CA ASP A 154 2.35 2.37 5.64
C ASP A 154 3.87 2.42 5.44
N ALA A 155 4.60 1.40 5.93
CA ALA A 155 6.02 1.25 5.69
C ALA A 155 6.34 1.21 4.19
N SER A 156 5.56 0.46 3.38
CA SER A 156 5.68 0.45 1.92
C SER A 156 5.55 1.85 1.32
N ALA A 157 4.55 2.62 1.75
CA ALA A 157 4.31 3.96 1.22
C ALA A 157 5.44 4.93 1.56
N ILE A 158 5.95 4.89 2.79
CA ILE A 158 7.07 5.71 3.25
C ILE A 158 8.34 5.37 2.47
N MET A 159 8.66 4.08 2.35
CA MET A 159 9.83 3.63 1.58
C MET A 159 9.72 3.99 0.10
N LEU A 160 8.56 3.77 -0.52
CA LEU A 160 8.33 4.21 -1.90
C LEU A 160 8.46 5.73 -2.05
N ALA A 161 7.95 6.53 -1.10
CA ALA A 161 8.13 7.96 -1.12
C ALA A 161 9.61 8.37 -1.08
N LYS A 162 10.41 7.71 -0.24
CA LYS A 162 11.87 7.89 -0.20
C LYS A 162 12.52 7.51 -1.54
N PHE A 163 12.28 6.32 -2.04
CA PHE A 163 12.91 5.84 -3.29
C PHE A 163 12.52 6.66 -4.52
N PHE A 164 11.30 7.18 -4.58
CA PHE A 164 10.84 8.03 -5.70
C PHE A 164 11.11 9.53 -5.50
N ASN A 165 11.78 9.94 -4.43
CA ASN A 165 11.99 11.33 -4.06
C ASN A 165 10.68 12.13 -4.11
N ALA A 166 9.63 11.56 -3.51
CA ALA A 166 8.32 12.18 -3.48
C ALA A 166 8.33 13.44 -2.59
N LYS A 167 7.64 14.48 -3.05
CA LYS A 167 7.51 15.73 -2.27
C LYS A 167 6.71 15.51 -0.97
N ARG A 168 5.77 14.56 -0.98
CA ARG A 168 4.91 14.22 0.18
C ARG A 168 4.53 12.74 0.11
N CYS A 169 4.37 12.13 1.28
CA CYS A 169 3.66 10.89 1.51
C CYS A 169 2.44 11.20 2.37
N ILE A 170 1.24 10.86 1.91
CA ILE A 170 -0.02 11.13 2.60
C ILE A 170 -0.71 9.81 2.85
N ILE A 171 -1.01 9.54 4.11
CA ILE A 171 -1.67 8.31 4.57
C ILE A 171 -3.12 8.62 4.90
N TYR A 172 -4.04 8.04 4.15
CA TYR A 172 -5.47 8.07 4.41
C TYR A 172 -5.85 6.87 5.28
N THR A 173 -6.34 7.16 6.46
CA THR A 173 -6.72 6.18 7.50
C THR A 173 -7.97 6.67 8.22
N ASP A 174 -8.49 5.89 9.14
CA ASP A 174 -9.64 6.18 9.99
C ASP A 174 -9.31 6.98 11.26
N VAL A 175 -8.03 7.29 11.46
CA VAL A 175 -7.56 8.17 12.52
C VAL A 175 -6.94 9.45 11.92
N GLU A 176 -7.05 10.57 12.63
CA GLU A 176 -6.60 11.87 12.14
C GLU A 176 -5.07 12.08 12.13
N GLY A 177 -4.29 11.09 12.55
CA GLY A 177 -2.83 11.14 12.60
C GLY A 177 -2.21 10.21 13.63
N VAL A 178 -0.94 10.43 13.95
CA VAL A 178 -0.22 9.71 15.00
C VAL A 178 -0.57 10.33 16.35
N TYR A 179 -0.85 9.49 17.33
CA TYR A 179 -1.20 9.90 18.70
C TYR A 179 -0.20 9.30 19.70
N THR A 180 -0.13 9.89 20.88
CA THR A 180 0.72 9.39 21.99
C THR A 180 0.28 8.01 22.48
N THR A 181 -1.00 7.65 22.26
CA THR A 181 -1.61 6.34 22.51
C THR A 181 -2.86 6.21 21.66
N ASP A 182 -3.53 5.04 21.67
CA ASP A 182 -4.77 4.82 20.91
C ASP A 182 -5.90 5.76 21.37
N PRO A 183 -6.35 6.70 20.51
CA PRO A 183 -7.39 7.68 20.87
C PRO A 183 -8.76 7.03 21.10
N ASN A 184 -8.99 5.82 20.58
CA ASN A 184 -10.25 5.08 20.82
C ASN A 184 -10.27 4.44 22.22
N LYS A 185 -9.10 4.19 22.81
CA LYS A 185 -8.96 3.59 24.15
C LYS A 185 -8.77 4.62 25.26
N LEU A 186 -8.11 5.74 24.96
CA LEU A 186 -7.77 6.76 25.94
C LEU A 186 -8.14 8.16 25.43
N LYS A 187 -9.17 8.76 26.05
CA LYS A 187 -9.63 10.13 25.72
C LYS A 187 -8.55 11.22 25.87
N LYS A 188 -7.48 10.95 26.65
CA LYS A 188 -6.34 11.87 26.87
C LYS A 188 -5.24 11.73 25.79
N ALA A 189 -5.42 10.87 24.77
CA ALA A 189 -4.46 10.73 23.66
C ALA A 189 -4.29 12.07 22.94
N LYS A 190 -3.03 12.51 22.81
CA LYS A 190 -2.68 13.76 22.11
C LYS A 190 -2.16 13.46 20.73
N LYS A 191 -2.67 14.18 19.73
CA LYS A 191 -2.17 14.10 18.36
C LYS A 191 -0.76 14.69 18.28
N ILE A 192 0.16 13.93 17.71
CA ILE A 192 1.56 14.35 17.50
C ILE A 192 1.61 15.11 16.18
N LYS A 193 1.98 16.39 16.23
CA LYS A 193 2.05 17.25 15.05
C LYS A 193 3.27 16.96 14.18
N VAL A 194 4.39 16.66 14.79
CA VAL A 194 5.66 16.34 14.15
C VAL A 194 6.35 15.24 14.94
N ILE A 195 6.84 14.22 14.25
CA ILE A 195 7.63 13.15 14.83
C ILE A 195 8.91 13.02 14.01
N SER A 196 10.04 12.91 14.67
CA SER A 196 11.34 12.57 14.06
C SER A 196 11.64 11.09 14.24
N TYR A 197 12.46 10.54 13.38
CA TYR A 197 13.03 9.19 13.53
C TYR A 197 14.23 9.25 14.47
#